data_b82c56c38720156e26d3b29b94d9b0bd
#
_entry.id   b82c56c38720156e26d3b29b94d9b0bd
#
_cell.length_a   1.000
_cell.length_b   1.000
_cell.length_c   1.000
_cell.angle_alpha   90.00
_cell.angle_beta   90.00
_cell.angle_gamma   90.00
#
_symmetry.space_group_name_H-M   'P 1'
#
loop_
_entity.id
_entity.type
_entity.pdbx_description
1 polymer ?
#
loop_
_entity_poly.entity_id
_entity_poly.type
_entity_poly.pdbx_seq_one_letter_code
_entity_poly.pdbx_strand_id
1 'polypeptide(L)'
;MQNMQNLPWIEKYRPTTLNEVLSHEEIIGTLKTFIKNKCLPHLLFYGNPGTGKSSIIAAVARELYGKYYPSMVMELNASDDRGIEVVRNKIKQFVISKSAFMYQNTDAALNSNFKLVILDEADAMTSDAQNILRKIVEKYTNNTRFCLICNYIQNINPALKSRCTIFRFSPIGDDKIKEKILQISIKENINIQESGIDTIVKRSNGDMRKVINILQSVSMSYPFINEENVNTSLGYPSFKNIMTILKYLMLIILK
;
A
#
# COMPACT_ATOMS: atom_id res chain seq x y z
N MET A 1 -19.97 4.64 14.86
CA MET A 1 -19.14 3.42 14.91
C MET A 1 -19.63 2.51 13.80
N GLN A 2 -19.00 2.56 12.63
CA GLN A 2 -19.34 1.65 11.53
C GLN A 2 -18.96 0.23 11.99
N ASN A 3 -19.87 -0.73 11.75
CA ASN A 3 -19.72 -2.15 12.10
C ASN A 3 -18.41 -2.71 11.52
N MET A 4 -17.33 -2.71 12.31
CA MET A 4 -16.02 -3.27 11.95
C MET A 4 -16.06 -4.79 11.70
N GLN A 5 -17.16 -5.46 12.08
CA GLN A 5 -17.31 -6.91 11.96
C GLN A 5 -17.51 -7.40 10.53
N ASN A 6 -18.04 -6.55 9.61
CA ASN A 6 -18.34 -6.94 8.23
C ASN A 6 -17.38 -6.39 7.17
N LEU A 7 -16.28 -5.74 7.59
CA LEU A 7 -15.28 -5.23 6.64
C LEU A 7 -14.41 -6.38 6.11
N PRO A 8 -14.05 -6.37 4.81
CA PRO A 8 -13.02 -7.26 4.28
C PRO A 8 -11.74 -7.13 5.11
N TRP A 9 -11.07 -8.24 5.37
CA TRP A 9 -9.89 -8.24 6.25
C TRP A 9 -8.75 -7.37 5.73
N ILE A 10 -8.65 -7.17 4.43
CA ILE A 10 -7.70 -6.25 3.81
C ILE A 10 -7.84 -4.82 4.37
N GLU A 11 -9.07 -4.36 4.60
CA GLU A 11 -9.33 -3.05 5.17
C GLU A 11 -9.34 -3.08 6.71
N LYS A 12 -9.85 -4.16 7.32
CA LYS A 12 -9.88 -4.36 8.79
C LYS A 12 -8.47 -4.36 9.38
N TYR A 13 -7.48 -4.97 8.69
CA TYR A 13 -6.10 -5.12 9.14
C TYR A 13 -5.13 -4.16 8.46
N ARG A 14 -5.64 -3.16 7.73
CA ARG A 14 -4.81 -2.12 7.14
C ARG A 14 -4.16 -1.27 8.24
N PRO A 15 -2.82 -1.10 8.24
CA PRO A 15 -2.14 -0.26 9.22
C PRO A 15 -2.69 1.16 9.24
N THR A 16 -3.03 1.65 10.42
CA THR A 16 -3.52 3.02 10.65
C THR A 16 -2.44 3.93 11.19
N THR A 17 -1.44 3.36 11.86
CA THR A 17 -0.29 4.06 12.46
C THR A 17 1.03 3.52 11.89
N LEU A 18 2.10 4.33 11.97
CA LEU A 18 3.43 3.91 11.54
C LEU A 18 4.00 2.73 12.36
N ASN A 19 3.54 2.57 13.59
CA ASN A 19 4.00 1.48 14.46
C ASN A 19 3.38 0.11 14.11
N GLU A 20 2.24 0.11 13.39
CA GLU A 20 1.57 -1.11 12.94
C GLU A 20 2.16 -1.68 11.64
N VAL A 21 3.05 -0.92 10.99
CA VAL A 21 3.70 -1.35 9.74
C VAL A 21 4.81 -2.33 10.07
N LEU A 22 4.75 -3.51 9.46
CA LEU A 22 5.61 -4.65 9.80
C LEU A 22 7.02 -4.61 9.23
N SER A 23 7.26 -3.79 8.23
CA SER A 23 8.52 -3.78 7.47
C SER A 23 8.97 -2.37 7.15
N HIS A 24 10.16 -2.23 6.57
CA HIS A 24 10.73 -0.95 6.15
C HIS A 24 11.07 -0.01 7.31
N GLU A 25 11.66 -0.55 8.38
CA GLU A 25 12.00 0.20 9.60
C GLU A 25 12.87 1.44 9.30
N GLU A 26 13.81 1.33 8.36
CA GLU A 26 14.67 2.46 7.93
C GLU A 26 13.86 3.58 7.26
N ILE A 27 12.91 3.22 6.38
CA ILE A 27 12.02 4.17 5.72
C ILE A 27 11.14 4.84 6.77
N ILE A 28 10.55 4.07 7.67
CA ILE A 28 9.70 4.57 8.77
C ILE A 28 10.50 5.50 9.68
N GLY A 29 11.74 5.15 10.04
CA GLY A 29 12.62 5.99 10.85
C GLY A 29 12.91 7.33 10.17
N THR A 30 13.19 7.31 8.86
CA THR A 30 13.41 8.53 8.07
C THR A 30 12.13 9.39 8.01
N LEU A 31 10.97 8.79 7.75
CA LEU A 31 9.69 9.50 7.71
C LEU A 31 9.32 10.10 9.07
N LYS A 32 9.54 9.38 10.18
CA LYS A 32 9.37 9.92 11.55
C LYS A 32 10.28 11.13 11.80
N THR A 33 11.50 11.11 11.30
CA THR A 33 12.42 12.26 11.39
C THR A 33 11.90 13.45 10.60
N PHE A 34 11.35 13.24 9.38
CA PHE A 34 10.72 14.31 8.60
C PHE A 34 9.51 14.91 9.31
N ILE A 35 8.67 14.07 9.93
CA ILE A 35 7.51 14.53 10.73
C ILE A 35 7.99 15.37 11.92
N LYS A 36 8.95 14.87 12.69
CA LYS A 36 9.50 15.56 13.86
C LYS A 36 10.08 16.93 13.52
N ASN A 37 10.79 17.02 12.39
CA ASN A 37 11.43 18.25 11.93
C ASN A 37 10.46 19.16 11.16
N LYS A 38 9.19 18.78 10.99
CA LYS A 38 8.18 19.50 10.19
C LYS A 38 8.65 19.82 8.76
N CYS A 39 9.50 18.98 8.20
CA CYS A 39 10.15 19.17 6.92
C CYS A 39 9.98 17.91 6.06
N LEU A 40 8.84 17.81 5.35
CA LEU A 40 8.57 16.73 4.43
C LEU A 40 8.97 17.17 3.00
N PRO A 41 9.87 16.43 2.31
CA PRO A 41 10.14 16.67 0.89
C PRO A 41 9.00 16.12 0.02
N HIS A 42 9.07 16.32 -1.30
CA HIS A 42 8.27 15.52 -2.21
C HIS A 42 8.77 14.07 -2.17
N LEU A 43 7.85 13.12 -2.17
CA LEU A 43 8.15 11.69 -2.01
C LEU A 43 7.80 10.92 -3.29
N LEU A 44 8.60 9.92 -3.58
CA LEU A 44 8.30 8.92 -4.61
C LEU A 44 8.49 7.52 -4.00
N PHE A 45 7.40 6.79 -3.81
CA PHE A 45 7.38 5.43 -3.29
C PHE A 45 7.23 4.44 -4.44
N TYR A 46 8.15 3.50 -4.58
CA TYR A 46 8.06 2.48 -5.62
C TYR A 46 8.37 1.08 -5.10
N GLY A 47 7.81 0.07 -5.76
CA GLY A 47 8.01 -1.34 -5.42
C GLY A 47 6.77 -2.18 -5.66
N ASN A 48 6.86 -3.47 -5.36
CA ASN A 48 5.81 -4.44 -5.62
C ASN A 48 4.49 -4.07 -4.93
N PRO A 49 3.32 -4.51 -5.47
CA PRO A 49 2.04 -4.33 -4.79
C PRO A 49 2.03 -5.02 -3.41
N GLY A 50 1.17 -4.55 -2.51
CA GLY A 50 1.00 -5.15 -1.18
C GLY A 50 2.14 -4.96 -0.20
N THR A 51 3.15 -4.12 -0.50
CA THR A 51 4.31 -3.84 0.38
C THR A 51 4.07 -2.71 1.38
N GLY A 52 2.88 -2.09 1.39
CA GLY A 52 2.51 -1.09 2.38
C GLY A 52 2.71 0.37 1.96
N LYS A 53 3.10 0.68 0.70
CA LYS A 53 3.35 2.06 0.21
C LYS A 53 2.23 3.05 0.57
N SER A 54 1.01 2.78 0.14
CA SER A 54 -0.14 3.66 0.37
C SER A 54 -0.55 3.72 1.85
N SER A 55 -0.39 2.61 2.59
CA SER A 55 -0.67 2.58 4.03
C SER A 55 0.29 3.42 4.84
N ILE A 56 1.58 3.40 4.49
CA ILE A 56 2.61 4.20 5.18
C ILE A 56 2.37 5.70 4.99
N ILE A 57 2.12 6.16 3.76
CA ILE A 57 1.89 7.60 3.55
C ILE A 57 0.57 8.06 4.19
N ALA A 58 -0.47 7.22 4.20
CA ALA A 58 -1.70 7.51 4.92
C ALA A 58 -1.48 7.60 6.43
N ALA A 59 -0.65 6.73 7.02
CA ALA A 59 -0.26 6.80 8.43
C ALA A 59 0.55 8.06 8.73
N VAL A 60 1.54 8.41 7.89
CA VAL A 60 2.29 9.68 7.98
C VAL A 60 1.34 10.88 7.95
N ALA A 61 0.38 10.88 7.04
CA ALA A 61 -0.57 11.96 6.90
C ALA A 61 -1.49 12.09 8.12
N ARG A 62 -1.95 10.96 8.69
CA ARG A 62 -2.74 10.98 9.94
C ARG A 62 -1.93 11.53 11.12
N GLU A 63 -0.65 11.17 11.23
CA GLU A 63 0.24 11.67 12.28
C GLU A 63 0.54 13.16 12.13
N LEU A 64 0.70 13.65 10.88
CA LEU A 64 0.94 15.07 10.58
C LEU A 64 -0.28 15.96 10.82
N TYR A 65 -1.46 15.52 10.40
CA TYR A 65 -2.64 16.38 10.30
C TYR A 65 -3.73 16.05 11.33
N GLY A 66 -3.72 14.85 11.93
CA GLY A 66 -4.72 14.43 12.92
C GLY A 66 -6.16 14.69 12.46
N LYS A 67 -6.90 15.51 13.22
CA LYS A 67 -8.29 15.89 12.91
C LYS A 67 -8.46 16.70 11.62
N TYR A 68 -7.39 17.30 11.11
CA TYR A 68 -7.40 18.11 9.88
C TYR A 68 -7.11 17.30 8.62
N TYR A 69 -6.90 15.98 8.74
CA TYR A 69 -6.65 15.08 7.60
C TYR A 69 -7.59 15.34 6.40
N PRO A 70 -8.93 15.40 6.56
CA PRO A 70 -9.83 15.56 5.41
C PRO A 70 -9.65 16.86 4.62
N SER A 71 -9.14 17.91 5.26
CA SER A 71 -8.93 19.23 4.64
C SER A 71 -7.51 19.47 4.14
N MET A 72 -6.55 18.73 4.66
CA MET A 72 -5.11 18.92 4.39
C MET A 72 -4.52 17.84 3.48
N VAL A 73 -5.22 16.73 3.28
CA VAL A 73 -4.77 15.61 2.46
C VAL A 73 -5.74 15.37 1.31
N MET A 74 -5.20 15.22 0.11
CA MET A 74 -5.94 14.77 -1.07
C MET A 74 -5.32 13.47 -1.55
N GLU A 75 -6.14 12.42 -1.63
CA GLU A 75 -5.76 11.15 -2.21
C GLU A 75 -6.45 11.00 -3.57
N LEU A 76 -5.66 10.70 -4.59
CA LEU A 76 -6.14 10.45 -5.96
C LEU A 76 -5.51 9.17 -6.48
N ASN A 77 -6.30 8.35 -7.16
CA ASN A 77 -5.78 7.25 -7.96
C ASN A 77 -5.65 7.73 -9.42
N ALA A 78 -4.42 7.71 -9.94
CA ALA A 78 -4.13 8.20 -11.28
C ALA A 78 -4.71 7.30 -12.39
N SER A 79 -5.13 6.07 -12.06
CA SER A 79 -5.80 5.15 -13.01
C SER A 79 -7.29 5.44 -13.17
N ASP A 80 -7.96 5.95 -12.14
CA ASP A 80 -9.40 6.18 -12.15
C ASP A 80 -9.78 7.47 -12.90
N ASP A 81 -8.96 8.50 -12.73
CA ASP A 81 -9.14 9.79 -13.38
C ASP A 81 -8.44 9.81 -14.76
N ARG A 82 -8.97 9.10 -15.75
CA ARG A 82 -8.40 8.99 -17.11
C ARG A 82 -8.28 10.32 -17.87
N GLY A 83 -8.83 11.40 -17.34
CA GLY A 83 -8.75 12.74 -17.92
C GLY A 83 -7.64 13.58 -17.29
N ILE A 84 -6.58 13.88 -18.07
CA ILE A 84 -5.49 14.80 -17.70
C ILE A 84 -6.03 16.09 -17.08
N GLU A 85 -7.15 16.60 -17.60
CA GLU A 85 -7.77 17.85 -17.14
C GLU A 85 -8.45 17.71 -15.77
N VAL A 86 -9.04 16.56 -15.47
CA VAL A 86 -9.74 16.32 -14.20
C VAL A 86 -8.74 16.31 -13.05
N VAL A 87 -7.67 15.52 -13.17
CA VAL A 87 -6.57 15.47 -12.19
C VAL A 87 -5.95 16.86 -12.00
N ARG A 88 -5.66 17.54 -13.12
CA ARG A 88 -5.11 18.90 -13.09
C ARG A 88 -6.02 19.88 -12.36
N ASN A 89 -7.30 19.87 -12.64
CA ASN A 89 -8.25 20.82 -12.06
C ASN A 89 -8.52 20.52 -10.58
N LYS A 90 -8.70 19.25 -10.21
CA LYS A 90 -8.86 18.82 -8.81
C LYS A 90 -7.64 19.22 -7.97
N ILE A 91 -6.44 18.88 -8.44
CA ILE A 91 -5.19 19.23 -7.73
C ILE A 91 -5.06 20.75 -7.62
N LYS A 92 -5.29 21.52 -8.70
CA LYS A 92 -5.20 22.97 -8.68
C LYS A 92 -6.20 23.58 -7.69
N GLN A 93 -7.45 23.18 -7.72
CA GLN A 93 -8.47 23.67 -6.79
C GLN A 93 -8.08 23.39 -5.34
N PHE A 94 -7.62 22.17 -5.06
CA PHE A 94 -7.19 21.80 -3.72
C PHE A 94 -5.98 22.64 -3.25
N VAL A 95 -4.98 22.82 -4.10
CA VAL A 95 -3.75 23.52 -3.74
C VAL A 95 -3.99 25.04 -3.58
N ILE A 96 -4.85 25.63 -4.44
CA ILE A 96 -5.17 27.06 -4.41
C ILE A 96 -6.15 27.39 -3.26
N SER A 97 -7.03 26.44 -2.91
CA SER A 97 -7.95 26.67 -1.79
C SER A 97 -7.14 27.00 -0.54
N LYS A 98 -7.27 28.26 -0.07
CA LYS A 98 -6.69 28.65 1.20
C LYS A 98 -7.43 27.88 2.27
N SER A 99 -6.74 27.02 3.00
CA SER A 99 -7.31 26.47 4.21
C SER A 99 -7.52 27.66 5.14
N ALA A 100 -8.77 28.04 5.39
CA ALA A 100 -9.11 29.08 6.36
C ALA A 100 -8.43 28.80 7.72
N PHE A 101 -8.08 27.55 7.96
CA PHE A 101 -7.36 27.04 9.12
C PHE A 101 -5.87 27.43 9.18
N MET A 102 -5.21 27.75 8.05
CA MET A 102 -3.80 28.20 8.07
C MET A 102 -3.64 29.60 8.67
N TYR A 103 -4.70 30.39 8.68
CA TYR A 103 -4.67 31.78 9.18
C TYR A 103 -5.26 31.96 10.58
N GLN A 104 -6.07 31.00 11.07
CA GLN A 104 -6.78 31.17 12.35
C GLN A 104 -6.16 30.42 13.53
N ASN A 105 -5.22 29.51 13.30
CA ASN A 105 -4.70 28.68 14.38
C ASN A 105 -3.22 28.98 14.65
N THR A 106 -3.00 29.75 15.69
CA THR A 106 -1.81 29.74 16.54
C THR A 106 -1.70 28.40 17.32
N ASP A 107 -2.59 27.46 17.08
CA ASP A 107 -2.54 26.15 17.72
C ASP A 107 -1.28 25.41 17.28
N ALA A 108 -0.40 25.18 18.24
CA ALA A 108 0.80 24.35 18.13
C ALA A 108 0.51 22.90 17.68
N ALA A 109 -0.77 22.57 17.50
CA ALA A 109 -1.28 21.24 17.11
C ALA A 109 -1.17 20.95 15.61
N LEU A 110 -0.99 21.95 14.73
CA LEU A 110 -0.69 21.68 13.31
C LEU A 110 0.82 21.48 13.14
N ASN A 111 1.19 20.22 12.99
CA ASN A 111 2.59 19.84 12.80
C ASN A 111 3.16 20.25 11.42
N SER A 112 2.34 20.80 10.51
CA SER A 112 2.80 21.17 9.15
C SER A 112 2.08 22.38 8.58
N ASN A 113 2.82 23.23 7.87
CA ASN A 113 2.32 24.43 7.17
C ASN A 113 2.02 24.17 5.68
N PHE A 114 1.89 22.92 5.25
CA PHE A 114 1.70 22.54 3.85
C PHE A 114 0.60 21.49 3.74
N LYS A 115 -0.03 21.41 2.58
CA LYS A 115 -0.98 20.34 2.18
C LYS A 115 -0.24 19.15 1.63
N LEU A 116 -0.84 17.98 1.67
CA LEU A 116 -0.30 16.75 1.08
C LEU A 116 -1.22 16.25 -0.03
N VAL A 117 -0.65 16.04 -1.19
CA VAL A 117 -1.31 15.36 -2.33
C VAL A 117 -0.66 14.00 -2.52
N ILE A 118 -1.46 12.95 -2.39
CA ILE A 118 -1.04 11.57 -2.61
C ILE A 118 -1.61 11.14 -3.96
N LEU A 119 -0.73 10.70 -4.87
CA LEU A 119 -1.08 10.19 -6.18
C LEU A 119 -0.68 8.71 -6.24
N ASP A 120 -1.66 7.83 -6.12
CA ASP A 120 -1.44 6.38 -6.27
C ASP A 120 -1.49 5.98 -7.74
N GLU A 121 -0.79 4.90 -8.10
CA GLU A 121 -0.64 4.40 -9.48
C GLU A 121 -0.12 5.47 -10.47
N ALA A 122 0.81 6.32 -10.02
CA ALA A 122 1.36 7.41 -10.85
C ALA A 122 2.03 6.93 -12.14
N ASP A 123 2.46 5.68 -12.20
CA ASP A 123 3.01 5.01 -13.38
C ASP A 123 1.96 4.69 -14.46
N ALA A 124 0.66 4.78 -14.13
CA ALA A 124 -0.44 4.68 -15.10
C ALA A 124 -0.71 6.00 -15.84
N MET A 125 -0.13 7.12 -15.38
CA MET A 125 -0.29 8.43 -16.03
C MET A 125 0.41 8.48 -17.38
N THR A 126 -0.21 9.16 -18.34
CA THR A 126 0.43 9.48 -19.62
C THR A 126 1.60 10.44 -19.44
N SER A 127 2.55 10.47 -20.40
CA SER A 127 3.70 11.37 -20.38
C SER A 127 3.27 12.85 -20.29
N ASP A 128 2.20 13.24 -20.96
CA ASP A 128 1.68 14.60 -20.93
C ASP A 128 1.10 14.95 -19.55
N ALA A 129 0.38 14.02 -18.92
CA ALA A 129 -0.12 14.19 -17.56
C ALA A 129 1.03 14.37 -16.57
N GLN A 130 2.09 13.58 -16.68
CA GLN A 130 3.27 13.69 -15.85
C GLN A 130 4.02 15.02 -16.08
N ASN A 131 4.08 15.52 -17.32
CA ASN A 131 4.66 16.84 -17.64
C ASN A 131 3.86 17.98 -17.02
N ILE A 132 2.54 17.89 -17.01
CA ILE A 132 1.67 18.87 -16.34
C ILE A 132 1.85 18.77 -14.82
N LEU A 133 1.86 17.56 -14.26
CA LEU A 133 2.10 17.35 -12.83
C LEU A 133 3.45 17.95 -12.40
N ARG A 134 4.50 17.80 -13.19
CA ARG A 134 5.80 18.43 -12.93
C ARG A 134 5.67 19.93 -12.75
N LYS A 135 4.96 20.62 -13.66
CA LYS A 135 4.74 22.06 -13.57
C LYS A 135 3.94 22.46 -12.31
N ILE A 136 2.99 21.62 -11.91
CA ILE A 136 2.21 21.84 -10.68
C ILE A 136 3.09 21.67 -9.45
N VAL A 137 3.90 20.63 -9.39
CA VAL A 137 4.85 20.38 -8.30
C VAL A 137 5.81 21.57 -8.15
N GLU A 138 6.41 22.03 -9.25
CA GLU A 138 7.30 23.20 -9.24
C GLU A 138 6.62 24.47 -8.73
N LYS A 139 5.41 24.75 -9.21
CA LYS A 139 4.68 25.98 -8.89
C LYS A 139 4.22 26.04 -7.43
N TYR A 140 3.84 24.91 -6.84
CA TYR A 140 3.17 24.87 -5.53
C TYR A 140 4.02 24.26 -4.41
N THR A 141 5.32 24.10 -4.63
CA THR A 141 6.26 23.54 -3.64
C THR A 141 6.24 24.30 -2.30
N ASN A 142 5.93 25.60 -2.29
CA ASN A 142 5.94 26.40 -1.07
C ASN A 142 4.86 25.97 -0.06
N ASN A 143 3.69 25.54 -0.52
CA ASN A 143 2.51 25.25 0.31
C ASN A 143 1.95 23.83 0.15
N THR A 144 2.58 22.99 -0.66
CA THR A 144 2.09 21.63 -0.93
C THR A 144 3.24 20.66 -1.08
N ARG A 145 3.06 19.45 -0.54
CA ARG A 145 3.94 18.30 -0.78
C ARG A 145 3.20 17.26 -1.59
N PHE A 146 3.95 16.55 -2.40
CA PHE A 146 3.44 15.49 -3.26
C PHE A 146 4.08 14.17 -2.86
N CYS A 147 3.27 13.13 -2.77
CA CYS A 147 3.72 11.76 -2.64
C CYS A 147 3.21 10.98 -3.85
N LEU A 148 4.12 10.57 -4.71
CA LEU A 148 3.84 9.75 -5.87
C LEU A 148 4.07 8.29 -5.48
N ILE A 149 3.12 7.42 -5.78
CA ILE A 149 3.22 5.99 -5.52
C ILE A 149 3.14 5.28 -6.86
N CYS A 150 4.06 4.36 -7.11
CA CYS A 150 4.09 3.57 -8.34
C CYS A 150 4.59 2.15 -8.07
N ASN A 151 4.32 1.25 -8.99
CA ASN A 151 4.92 -0.08 -9.00
C ASN A 151 6.20 -0.08 -9.84
N TYR A 152 6.20 0.60 -10.98
CA TYR A 152 7.29 0.61 -11.94
C TYR A 152 7.90 2.01 -12.06
N ILE A 153 9.05 2.23 -11.40
CA ILE A 153 9.73 3.53 -11.39
C ILE A 153 10.19 3.99 -12.78
N GLN A 154 10.46 3.04 -13.69
CA GLN A 154 10.86 3.37 -15.07
C GLN A 154 9.79 4.16 -15.83
N ASN A 155 8.52 3.98 -15.50
CA ASN A 155 7.39 4.67 -16.13
C ASN A 155 7.20 6.11 -15.62
N ILE A 156 7.95 6.53 -14.61
CA ILE A 156 7.90 7.89 -14.08
C ILE A 156 8.94 8.78 -14.80
N ASN A 157 8.49 9.96 -15.21
CA ASN A 157 9.32 10.96 -15.88
C ASN A 157 10.57 11.32 -15.04
N PRO A 158 11.78 11.30 -15.63
CA PRO A 158 13.02 11.65 -14.94
C PRO A 158 12.99 13.01 -14.23
N ALA A 159 12.29 13.99 -14.83
CA ALA A 159 12.15 15.31 -14.25
C ALA A 159 11.27 15.36 -12.98
N LEU A 160 10.32 14.42 -12.82
CA LEU A 160 9.59 14.22 -11.56
C LEU A 160 10.46 13.50 -10.52
N LYS A 161 11.17 12.44 -10.96
CA LYS A 161 12.07 11.69 -10.06
C LYS A 161 13.11 12.58 -9.40
N SER A 162 13.74 13.49 -10.16
CA SER A 162 14.79 14.39 -9.64
C SER A 162 14.30 15.38 -8.58
N ARG A 163 12.99 15.56 -8.43
CA ARG A 163 12.36 16.47 -7.45
C ARG A 163 11.86 15.77 -6.20
N CYS A 164 11.90 14.43 -6.19
CA CYS A 164 11.36 13.62 -5.11
C CYS A 164 12.47 12.89 -4.36
N THR A 165 12.30 12.73 -3.07
CA THR A 165 13.06 11.72 -2.30
C THR A 165 12.46 10.36 -2.60
N ILE A 166 13.29 9.45 -3.11
CA ILE A 166 12.85 8.17 -3.63
C ILE A 166 13.03 7.10 -2.55
N PHE A 167 11.97 6.33 -2.28
CA PHE A 167 11.99 5.19 -1.37
C PHE A 167 11.59 3.92 -2.10
N ARG A 168 12.44 2.90 -1.99
CA ARG A 168 12.20 1.57 -2.54
C ARG A 168 11.55 0.67 -1.50
N PHE A 169 10.40 0.11 -1.84
CA PHE A 169 9.69 -0.87 -1.03
C PHE A 169 9.97 -2.28 -1.53
N SER A 170 10.77 -3.03 -0.81
CA SER A 170 11.04 -4.44 -1.09
C SER A 170 9.85 -5.32 -0.67
N PRO A 171 9.74 -6.56 -1.19
CA PRO A 171 8.79 -7.53 -0.67
C PRO A 171 8.94 -7.71 0.85
N ILE A 172 7.83 -7.96 1.53
CA ILE A 172 7.84 -8.18 2.98
C ILE A 172 8.49 -9.53 3.28
N GLY A 173 9.40 -9.55 4.25
CA GLY A 173 10.10 -10.77 4.66
C GLY A 173 9.15 -11.82 5.25
N ASP A 174 9.47 -13.08 5.02
CA ASP A 174 8.65 -14.23 5.38
C ASP A 174 8.34 -14.27 6.88
N ASP A 175 9.32 -13.97 7.74
CA ASP A 175 9.14 -13.95 9.20
C ASP A 175 8.10 -12.92 9.65
N LYS A 176 8.13 -11.72 9.06
CA LYS A 176 7.15 -10.67 9.35
C LYS A 176 5.74 -11.04 8.88
N ILE A 177 5.65 -11.75 7.74
CA ILE A 177 4.37 -12.28 7.26
C ILE A 177 3.84 -13.35 8.19
N LYS A 178 4.66 -14.31 8.63
CA LYS A 178 4.28 -15.35 9.59
C LYS A 178 3.75 -14.74 10.88
N GLU A 179 4.47 -13.76 11.42
CA GLU A 179 4.04 -13.03 12.61
C GLU A 179 2.64 -12.41 12.43
N LYS A 180 2.39 -11.77 11.28
CA LYS A 180 1.08 -11.16 10.98
C LYS A 180 -0.03 -12.18 10.84
N ILE A 181 0.23 -13.29 10.16
CA ILE A 181 -0.73 -14.39 10.03
C ILE A 181 -1.14 -14.88 11.43
N LEU A 182 -0.17 -15.13 12.31
CA LEU A 182 -0.45 -15.57 13.68
C LEU A 182 -1.26 -14.55 14.48
N GLN A 183 -0.91 -13.26 14.39
CA GLN A 183 -1.66 -12.18 15.04
C GLN A 183 -3.13 -12.13 14.57
N ILE A 184 -3.37 -12.28 13.25
CA ILE A 184 -4.72 -12.28 12.69
C ILE A 184 -5.45 -13.56 13.12
N SER A 185 -4.80 -14.72 13.06
CA SER A 185 -5.41 -16.01 13.42
C SER A 185 -5.90 -16.03 14.87
N ILE A 186 -5.14 -15.45 15.79
CA ILE A 186 -5.56 -15.32 17.20
C ILE A 186 -6.78 -14.39 17.31
N LYS A 187 -6.78 -13.24 16.62
CA LYS A 187 -7.89 -12.27 16.67
C LYS A 187 -9.19 -12.79 16.07
N GLU A 188 -9.10 -13.63 15.03
CA GLU A 188 -10.25 -14.20 14.33
C GLU A 188 -10.60 -15.62 14.82
N ASN A 189 -9.89 -16.14 15.83
CA ASN A 189 -10.07 -17.51 16.37
C ASN A 189 -9.96 -18.60 15.29
N ILE A 190 -8.90 -18.53 14.45
CA ILE A 190 -8.69 -19.46 13.35
C ILE A 190 -7.71 -20.55 13.78
N ASN A 191 -8.06 -21.80 13.49
CA ASN A 191 -7.14 -22.92 13.64
C ASN A 191 -6.25 -23.02 12.40
N ILE A 192 -4.96 -22.71 12.55
CA ILE A 192 -3.98 -22.77 11.49
C ILE A 192 -2.78 -23.64 11.90
N GLN A 193 -2.35 -24.50 10.98
CA GLN A 193 -1.15 -25.32 11.12
C GLN A 193 0.06 -24.59 10.51
N GLU A 194 1.25 -24.93 10.97
CA GLU A 194 2.51 -24.37 10.44
C GLU A 194 2.65 -24.60 8.93
N SER A 195 2.30 -25.79 8.43
CA SER A 195 2.27 -26.11 7.00
C SER A 195 1.36 -25.17 6.19
N GLY A 196 0.23 -24.76 6.77
CA GLY A 196 -0.67 -23.77 6.16
C GLY A 196 -0.05 -22.39 6.11
N ILE A 197 0.61 -21.96 7.21
CA ILE A 197 1.32 -20.66 7.27
C ILE A 197 2.41 -20.60 6.20
N ASP A 198 3.28 -21.62 6.13
CA ASP A 198 4.39 -21.68 5.17
C ASP A 198 3.88 -21.66 3.72
N THR A 199 2.76 -22.33 3.46
CA THR A 199 2.14 -22.33 2.14
C THR A 199 1.60 -20.96 1.77
N ILE A 200 0.91 -20.25 2.67
CA ILE A 200 0.43 -18.88 2.46
C ILE A 200 1.60 -17.94 2.19
N VAL A 201 2.65 -17.99 3.00
CA VAL A 201 3.87 -17.19 2.82
C VAL A 201 4.46 -17.42 1.44
N LYS A 202 4.69 -18.68 1.05
CA LYS A 202 5.26 -19.05 -0.25
C LYS A 202 4.41 -18.58 -1.43
N ARG A 203 3.08 -18.64 -1.33
CA ARG A 203 2.16 -18.24 -2.40
C ARG A 203 1.97 -16.74 -2.53
N SER A 204 2.21 -16.00 -1.45
CA SER A 204 2.06 -14.54 -1.42
C SER A 204 3.21 -13.77 -2.07
N ASN A 205 4.42 -14.32 -2.13
CA ASN A 205 5.62 -13.66 -2.65
C ASN A 205 5.87 -12.28 -2.02
N GLY A 206 5.66 -12.13 -0.73
CA GLY A 206 5.89 -10.87 -0.02
C GLY A 206 4.79 -9.81 -0.18
N ASP A 207 3.62 -10.18 -0.72
CA ASP A 207 2.45 -9.31 -0.88
C ASP A 207 1.45 -9.55 0.26
N MET A 208 1.36 -8.60 1.20
CA MET A 208 0.46 -8.71 2.36
C MET A 208 -1.03 -8.70 1.98
N ARG A 209 -1.42 -8.07 0.88
CA ARG A 209 -2.82 -8.11 0.41
C ARG A 209 -3.21 -9.52 0.02
N LYS A 210 -2.31 -10.23 -0.68
CA LYS A 210 -2.49 -11.65 -1.02
C LYS A 210 -2.54 -12.53 0.22
N VAL A 211 -1.63 -12.30 1.19
CA VAL A 211 -1.63 -13.04 2.46
C VAL A 211 -2.98 -12.96 3.14
N ILE A 212 -3.49 -11.75 3.35
CA ILE A 212 -4.75 -11.51 4.07
C ILE A 212 -5.93 -12.10 3.30
N ASN A 213 -5.97 -11.94 1.97
CA ASN A 213 -7.03 -12.49 1.14
C ASN A 213 -7.06 -14.03 1.16
N ILE A 214 -5.88 -14.67 1.03
CA ILE A 214 -5.77 -16.12 1.09
C ILE A 214 -6.24 -16.60 2.48
N LEU A 215 -5.74 -15.98 3.54
CA LEU A 215 -6.09 -16.34 4.92
C LEU A 215 -7.61 -16.23 5.14
N GLN A 216 -8.24 -15.13 4.71
CA GLN A 216 -9.68 -14.93 4.81
C GLN A 216 -10.45 -15.97 4.00
N SER A 217 -10.09 -16.19 2.74
CA SER A 217 -10.77 -17.13 1.84
C SER A 217 -10.74 -18.56 2.39
N VAL A 218 -9.57 -19.01 2.86
CA VAL A 218 -9.41 -20.38 3.40
C VAL A 218 -10.15 -20.54 4.73
N SER A 219 -10.11 -19.51 5.60
CA SER A 219 -10.81 -19.56 6.90
C SER A 219 -12.33 -19.62 6.76
N MET A 220 -12.89 -19.04 5.69
CA MET A 220 -14.32 -19.10 5.40
C MET A 220 -14.75 -20.44 4.78
N SER A 221 -13.82 -21.13 4.13
CA SER A 221 -14.11 -22.37 3.39
C SER A 221 -13.84 -23.63 4.20
N TYR A 222 -12.92 -23.58 5.17
CA TYR A 222 -12.45 -24.75 5.90
C TYR A 222 -12.35 -24.49 7.41
N PRO A 223 -12.64 -25.48 8.26
CA PRO A 223 -12.59 -25.34 9.71
C PRO A 223 -11.17 -25.21 10.25
N PHE A 224 -10.17 -25.63 9.49
CA PHE A 224 -8.75 -25.46 9.82
C PHE A 224 -7.91 -25.23 8.57
N ILE A 225 -6.78 -24.55 8.72
CA ILE A 225 -5.90 -24.16 7.62
C ILE A 225 -4.64 -25.01 7.63
N ASN A 226 -4.48 -25.86 6.61
CA ASN A 226 -3.29 -26.64 6.32
C ASN A 226 -2.84 -26.41 4.86
N GLU A 227 -1.74 -27.02 4.45
CA GLU A 227 -1.22 -26.93 3.08
C GLU A 227 -2.24 -27.34 2.02
N GLU A 228 -2.93 -28.48 2.25
CA GLU A 228 -3.89 -29.03 1.28
C GLU A 228 -5.07 -28.07 1.06
N ASN A 229 -5.66 -27.54 2.14
CA ASN A 229 -6.79 -26.61 2.07
C ASN A 229 -6.41 -25.28 1.41
N VAL A 230 -5.20 -24.77 1.69
CA VAL A 230 -4.69 -23.58 1.03
C VAL A 230 -4.52 -23.79 -0.47
N ASN A 231 -3.85 -24.88 -0.87
CA ASN A 231 -3.64 -25.20 -2.28
C ASN A 231 -4.97 -25.44 -3.01
N THR A 232 -5.91 -26.15 -2.41
CA THR A 232 -7.23 -26.39 -2.98
C THR A 232 -8.02 -25.11 -3.16
N SER A 233 -8.05 -24.23 -2.14
CA SER A 233 -8.72 -22.93 -2.22
C SER A 233 -8.16 -22.04 -3.32
N LEU A 234 -6.88 -22.14 -3.59
CA LEU A 234 -6.19 -21.36 -4.63
C LEU A 234 -6.23 -22.03 -6.02
N GLY A 235 -6.85 -23.20 -6.15
CA GLY A 235 -6.92 -23.94 -7.41
C GLY A 235 -5.60 -24.61 -7.83
N TYR A 236 -4.64 -24.77 -6.91
CA TYR A 236 -3.41 -25.48 -7.22
C TYR A 236 -3.66 -27.01 -7.20
N PRO A 237 -3.10 -27.75 -8.18
CA PRO A 237 -3.24 -29.20 -8.22
C PRO A 237 -2.59 -29.86 -7.00
N SER A 238 -3.25 -30.85 -6.44
CA SER A 238 -2.68 -31.67 -5.36
C SER A 238 -1.48 -32.45 -5.87
N PHE A 239 -0.55 -32.81 -4.98
CA PHE A 239 0.57 -33.69 -5.32
C PHE A 239 0.11 -35.02 -5.99
N LYS A 240 -1.03 -35.59 -5.54
CA LYS A 240 -1.66 -36.79 -6.15
C LYS A 240 -2.02 -36.54 -7.62
N ASN A 241 -2.59 -35.37 -7.95
CA ASN A 241 -2.95 -35.03 -9.32
C ASN A 241 -1.72 -34.91 -10.21
N ILE A 242 -0.66 -34.27 -9.70
CA ILE A 242 0.62 -34.13 -10.42
C ILE A 242 1.25 -35.50 -10.68
N MET A 243 1.30 -36.39 -9.68
CA MET A 243 1.83 -37.74 -9.83
C MET A 243 1.00 -38.59 -10.80
N THR A 244 -0.31 -38.41 -10.82
CA THR A 244 -1.19 -39.10 -11.77
C THR A 244 -0.88 -38.65 -13.22
N ILE A 245 -0.74 -37.33 -13.45
CA ILE A 245 -0.38 -36.80 -14.76
C ILE A 245 1.00 -37.31 -15.20
N LEU A 246 1.99 -37.27 -14.29
CA LEU A 246 3.34 -37.82 -14.59
C LEU A 246 3.31 -39.30 -14.96
N LYS A 247 2.52 -40.12 -14.26
CA LYS A 247 2.35 -41.55 -14.61
C LYS A 247 1.76 -41.71 -16.01
N TYR A 248 0.73 -40.97 -16.37
CA TYR A 248 0.16 -41.01 -17.72
C TYR A 248 1.13 -40.57 -18.79
N LEU A 249 1.89 -39.49 -18.54
CA LEU A 249 2.93 -39.02 -19.47
C LEU A 249 4.03 -40.06 -19.68
N MET A 250 4.52 -40.74 -18.61
CA MET A 250 5.49 -41.82 -18.73
C MET A 250 4.95 -43.00 -19.54
N LEU A 251 3.69 -43.36 -19.38
CA LEU A 251 3.07 -44.44 -20.15
C LEU A 251 2.91 -44.09 -21.63
N ILE A 252 2.80 -42.85 -22.00
CA ILE A 252 2.73 -42.39 -23.39
C ILE A 252 4.10 -42.34 -24.03
N ILE A 253 5.15 -41.97 -23.29
CA ILE A 253 6.51 -41.84 -23.80
C ILE A 253 7.18 -43.22 -23.96
N LEU A 254 6.75 -44.22 -23.19
CA LEU A 254 7.29 -45.58 -23.24
C LEU A 254 6.56 -46.51 -24.25
N LYS A 255 5.59 -46.00 -24.99
CA LYS A 255 4.97 -46.63 -26.14
C LYS A 255 5.54 -46.10 -27.44
#